data_2b9e9bae43dea0ace2a8a614efe17420
#
_entry.id   2b9e9bae43dea0ace2a8a614efe17420
#
_cell.length_a   1.000
_cell.length_b   1.000
_cell.length_c   1.000
_cell.angle_alpha   90.00
_cell.angle_beta   90.00
_cell.angle_gamma   90.00
#
_symmetry.space_group_name_H-M   'P 1'
#
loop_
_entity.id
_entity.type
_entity.pdbx_description
1 polymer ?
#
loop_
_entity_poly.entity_id
_entity_poly.type
_entity_poly.pdbx_seq_one_letter_code
_entity_poly.pdbx_strand_id
1 'polypeptide(L)'
;MRPRGERKIVVMADGGFDLNEAKTAVGVMRYGRDRVLAVVDRTQAGKMASEVVGVGTDVPIVGSVREALAAGEGANTLLLGTAPRGGVLPDSWRAQIVEAMRAGLDVINGLHAFLSEDPELGAAAREAGVEIWDVRRAPETHSVADTRAHRLPATVVLAVGSDCNVGKMSTMLEIDTAARARGRRASFVPTGQTGILIAGWGVALDEVISDFAAGAAEDLVMEAAKEASSAGDLILVEGQGSLVHPGYSGVTLSLMHGSAPDAMILCHQAGRTAIRRYTLPIPPLKELVQLYEYITQPVKPAKVIGVALNTFGMAEDDARAAVERATQETGLPATDPVRYGVEALLDAIERFSTTMPTKGGA
;
A
#
# COMPACT_ATOMS: atom_id res chain seq x y z
N MET A 1 -2.44 -9.40 16.71
CA MET A 1 -3.52 -8.84 17.55
C MET A 1 -3.62 -7.35 17.25
N ARG A 2 -4.77 -6.73 17.21
CA ARG A 2 -4.88 -5.28 16.96
C ARG A 2 -4.64 -4.55 18.28
N PRO A 3 -3.85 -3.45 18.31
CA PRO A 3 -3.84 -2.56 19.47
C PRO A 3 -5.26 -2.12 19.80
N ARG A 4 -5.62 -2.13 21.07
CA ARG A 4 -6.99 -1.83 21.54
C ARG A 4 -7.20 -0.32 21.61
N GLY A 5 -8.22 0.21 20.93
CA GLY A 5 -8.66 1.61 21.05
C GLY A 5 -8.12 2.53 19.96
N GLU A 6 -8.36 3.83 20.11
CA GLU A 6 -7.86 4.89 19.23
C GLU A 6 -6.35 5.04 19.41
N ARG A 7 -5.59 4.93 18.32
CA ARG A 7 -4.15 5.09 18.35
C ARG A 7 -3.77 6.55 18.17
N LYS A 8 -2.91 7.02 19.06
CA LYS A 8 -2.22 8.31 18.98
C LYS A 8 -0.73 8.01 18.74
N ILE A 9 -0.29 8.23 17.52
CA ILE A 9 0.92 7.66 16.98
C ILE A 9 2.07 8.66 17.04
N VAL A 10 3.22 8.24 17.57
CA VAL A 10 4.53 8.81 17.30
C VAL A 10 5.19 7.98 16.19
N VAL A 11 5.65 8.63 15.12
CA VAL A 11 6.30 7.96 13.99
C VAL A 11 7.81 8.00 14.17
N MET A 12 8.48 6.85 14.19
CA MET A 12 9.94 6.72 14.13
C MET A 12 10.36 6.66 12.66
N ALA A 13 11.11 7.67 12.21
CA ALA A 13 11.60 7.78 10.83
C ALA A 13 13.02 8.36 10.77
N ASP A 14 13.79 8.22 11.86
CA ASP A 14 15.08 8.87 12.08
C ASP A 14 16.09 8.61 10.94
N GLY A 15 16.51 9.69 10.27
CA GLY A 15 17.40 9.67 9.12
C GLY A 15 16.79 9.20 7.81
N GLY A 16 15.45 9.05 7.75
CA GLY A 16 14.76 8.56 6.56
C GLY A 16 13.37 9.18 6.34
N PHE A 17 13.08 10.30 6.99
CA PHE A 17 11.81 10.98 6.77
C PHE A 17 11.86 11.82 5.50
N ASP A 18 11.69 11.15 4.37
CA ASP A 18 11.54 11.75 3.05
C ASP A 18 10.50 10.99 2.21
N LEU A 19 10.14 11.53 1.06
CA LEU A 19 9.10 10.95 0.18
C LEU A 19 9.45 9.59 -0.42
N ASN A 20 10.72 9.24 -0.45
CA ASN A 20 11.17 7.98 -1.04
C ASN A 20 11.19 6.84 -0.02
N GLU A 21 11.58 7.13 1.23
CA GLU A 21 11.80 6.12 2.26
C GLU A 21 10.66 6.07 3.29
N ALA A 22 9.97 7.22 3.55
CA ALA A 22 8.91 7.33 4.56
C ALA A 22 7.50 6.94 4.05
N LYS A 23 7.40 6.02 3.11
CA LYS A 23 6.13 5.61 2.50
C LYS A 23 5.05 5.22 3.53
N THR A 24 5.43 4.49 4.58
CA THR A 24 4.50 4.06 5.62
C THR A 24 4.01 5.25 6.44
N ALA A 25 4.91 6.13 6.87
CA ALA A 25 4.55 7.36 7.58
C ALA A 25 3.61 8.25 6.75
N VAL A 26 3.96 8.50 5.49
CA VAL A 26 3.16 9.32 4.56
C VAL A 26 1.79 8.69 4.32
N GLY A 27 1.74 7.37 4.11
CA GLY A 27 0.50 6.63 3.89
C GLY A 27 -0.45 6.72 5.10
N VAL A 28 0.08 6.50 6.30
CA VAL A 28 -0.72 6.59 7.54
C VAL A 28 -1.19 8.02 7.80
N MET A 29 -0.35 9.05 7.58
CA MET A 29 -0.78 10.45 7.73
C MET A 29 -1.84 10.87 6.70
N ARG A 30 -1.80 10.33 5.48
CA ARG A 30 -2.73 10.71 4.42
C ARG A 30 -4.05 9.95 4.47
N TYR A 31 -4.02 8.65 4.76
CA TYR A 31 -5.16 7.74 4.63
C TYR A 31 -5.54 7.02 5.92
N GLY A 32 -4.69 7.08 6.94
CA GLY A 32 -4.94 6.42 8.21
C GLY A 32 -6.07 7.10 8.99
N ARG A 33 -6.73 6.32 9.84
CA ARG A 33 -7.75 6.81 10.78
C ARG A 33 -7.14 7.27 12.10
N ASP A 34 -5.92 6.84 12.38
CA ASP A 34 -5.22 7.11 13.63
C ASP A 34 -4.55 8.48 13.57
N ARG A 35 -4.49 9.15 14.72
CA ARG A 35 -3.89 10.47 14.81
C ARG A 35 -2.37 10.37 14.96
N VAL A 36 -1.62 10.94 14.02
CA VAL A 36 -0.16 11.11 14.16
C VAL A 36 0.11 12.40 14.93
N LEU A 37 0.87 12.30 16.03
CA LEU A 37 1.17 13.42 16.92
C LEU A 37 2.51 14.07 16.63
N ALA A 38 3.53 13.28 16.28
CA ALA A 38 4.86 13.75 15.95
C ALA A 38 5.62 12.73 15.09
N VAL A 39 6.65 13.19 14.40
CA VAL A 39 7.64 12.36 13.72
C VAL A 39 9.00 12.54 14.40
N VAL A 40 9.70 11.44 14.63
CA VAL A 40 11.08 11.45 15.13
C VAL A 40 12.03 11.31 13.97
N ASP A 41 12.74 12.40 13.66
CA ASP A 41 13.86 12.44 12.71
C ASP A 41 14.82 13.57 13.07
N ARG A 42 16.02 13.21 13.54
CA ARG A 42 17.05 14.17 13.95
C ARG A 42 17.51 15.09 12.80
N THR A 43 17.45 14.60 11.57
CA THR A 43 17.94 15.35 10.39
C THR A 43 16.95 16.39 9.91
N GLN A 44 15.68 16.29 10.30
CA GLN A 44 14.59 17.18 9.91
C GLN A 44 13.95 17.89 11.11
N ALA A 45 14.49 17.71 12.31
CA ALA A 45 13.93 18.27 13.54
C ALA A 45 13.73 19.80 13.46
N GLY A 46 12.62 20.28 14.01
CA GLY A 46 12.21 21.68 13.97
C GLY A 46 11.35 22.07 12.78
N LYS A 47 11.10 21.17 11.83
CA LYS A 47 10.16 21.36 10.71
C LYS A 47 8.81 20.73 11.01
N MET A 48 7.83 21.05 10.17
CA MET A 48 6.56 20.31 10.11
C MET A 48 6.66 19.19 9.06
N ALA A 49 5.93 18.09 9.27
CA ALA A 49 5.92 16.98 8.32
C ALA A 49 5.49 17.43 6.92
N SER A 50 4.54 18.35 6.82
CA SER A 50 4.08 18.92 5.54
C SER A 50 5.16 19.66 4.74
N GLU A 51 6.14 20.26 5.40
CA GLU A 51 7.26 20.93 4.74
C GLU A 51 8.22 19.94 4.07
N VAL A 52 8.25 18.68 4.53
CA VAL A 52 9.16 17.65 4.04
C VAL A 52 8.46 16.68 3.07
N VAL A 53 7.24 16.25 3.41
CA VAL A 53 6.53 15.18 2.66
C VAL A 53 5.14 15.61 2.13
N GLY A 54 4.74 16.86 2.32
CA GLY A 54 3.49 17.42 1.78
C GLY A 54 2.20 16.94 2.48
N VAL A 55 2.31 16.27 3.63
CA VAL A 55 1.19 15.86 4.49
C VAL A 55 1.55 16.09 5.97
N GLY A 56 0.55 16.11 6.86
CA GLY A 56 0.78 16.33 8.29
C GLY A 56 1.10 17.80 8.61
N THR A 57 0.16 18.68 8.31
CA THR A 57 0.33 20.14 8.51
C THR A 57 0.47 20.54 9.98
N ASP A 58 -0.07 19.72 10.88
CA ASP A 58 -0.04 19.88 12.34
C ASP A 58 0.90 18.88 13.03
N VAL A 59 1.75 18.18 12.29
CA VAL A 59 2.65 17.13 12.80
C VAL A 59 4.08 17.67 12.86
N PRO A 60 4.62 17.98 14.04
CA PRO A 60 6.00 18.44 14.19
C PRO A 60 6.99 17.29 14.01
N ILE A 61 8.17 17.62 13.49
CA ILE A 61 9.33 16.72 13.46
C ILE A 61 10.26 17.09 14.61
N VAL A 62 10.61 16.10 15.41
CA VAL A 62 11.44 16.25 16.61
C VAL A 62 12.65 15.34 16.58
N GLY A 63 13.63 15.59 17.46
CA GLY A 63 14.91 14.86 17.45
C GLY A 63 14.90 13.53 18.21
N SER A 64 13.88 13.27 19.04
CA SER A 64 13.85 12.05 19.90
C SER A 64 12.43 11.67 20.27
N VAL A 65 12.27 10.40 20.68
CA VAL A 65 11.00 9.91 21.28
C VAL A 65 10.62 10.72 22.51
N ARG A 66 11.57 11.10 23.34
CA ARG A 66 11.33 11.95 24.53
C ARG A 66 10.71 13.29 24.15
N GLU A 67 11.24 13.96 23.14
CA GLU A 67 10.66 15.21 22.63
C GLU A 67 9.26 14.99 22.04
N ALA A 68 9.05 13.88 21.30
CA ALA A 68 7.75 13.54 20.75
C ALA A 68 6.70 13.32 21.84
N LEU A 69 7.04 12.66 22.95
CA LEU A 69 6.16 12.46 24.10
C LEU A 69 5.83 13.78 24.83
N ALA A 70 6.77 14.73 24.84
CA ALA A 70 6.54 16.06 25.40
C ALA A 70 5.67 16.95 24.49
N ALA A 71 5.77 16.76 23.17
CA ALA A 71 5.03 17.53 22.16
C ALA A 71 3.58 17.01 21.97
N GLY A 72 3.33 15.73 22.20
CA GLY A 72 2.05 15.08 21.91
C GLY A 72 1.41 14.41 23.14
N GLU A 73 0.44 15.10 23.79
CA GLU A 73 -0.29 14.49 24.89
C GLU A 73 -1.06 13.24 24.51
N GLY A 74 -0.85 12.17 25.30
CA GLY A 74 -1.59 10.93 25.21
C GLY A 74 -1.13 10.00 24.09
N ALA A 75 0.10 10.15 23.59
CA ALA A 75 0.71 9.16 22.71
C ALA A 75 0.66 7.77 23.37
N ASN A 76 0.24 6.77 22.58
CA ASN A 76 0.10 5.39 23.06
C ASN A 76 0.72 4.37 22.09
N THR A 77 1.23 4.81 20.96
CA THR A 77 1.76 3.93 19.91
C THR A 77 3.00 4.54 19.26
N LEU A 78 4.07 3.76 19.11
CA LEU A 78 5.22 4.06 18.27
C LEU A 78 5.09 3.28 16.97
N LEU A 79 5.08 3.96 15.83
CA LEU A 79 5.08 3.36 14.49
C LEU A 79 6.46 3.48 13.86
N LEU A 80 7.07 2.38 13.41
CA LEU A 80 8.24 2.44 12.55
C LEU A 80 7.80 2.84 11.13
N GLY A 81 7.96 4.14 10.82
CA GLY A 81 7.37 4.78 9.64
C GLY A 81 8.19 4.71 8.37
N THR A 82 9.43 4.21 8.44
CA THR A 82 10.34 4.00 7.30
C THR A 82 10.85 2.58 7.30
N ALA A 83 11.34 2.14 6.13
CA ALA A 83 12.01 0.86 5.97
C ALA A 83 13.50 1.10 5.65
N PRO A 84 14.40 1.02 6.63
CA PRO A 84 15.84 1.11 6.40
C PRO A 84 16.31 0.09 5.37
N ARG A 85 17.43 0.37 4.69
CA ARG A 85 17.99 -0.53 3.67
C ARG A 85 18.19 -1.93 4.24
N GLY A 86 17.70 -2.94 3.52
CA GLY A 86 17.80 -4.34 3.94
C GLY A 86 16.76 -4.76 4.98
N GLY A 87 15.82 -3.87 5.40
CA GLY A 87 14.79 -4.19 6.39
C GLY A 87 15.32 -4.46 7.79
N VAL A 88 16.60 -4.11 8.07
CA VAL A 88 17.27 -4.31 9.36
C VAL A 88 17.02 -3.11 10.25
N LEU A 89 16.74 -3.36 11.53
CA LEU A 89 16.59 -2.32 12.54
C LEU A 89 17.94 -1.63 12.81
N PRO A 90 18.05 -0.28 12.65
CA PRO A 90 19.26 0.43 13.01
C PRO A 90 19.52 0.39 14.53
N ASP A 91 20.77 0.20 14.95
CA ASP A 91 21.12 0.18 16.39
C ASP A 91 20.73 1.48 17.10
N SER A 92 20.84 2.62 16.42
CA SER A 92 20.43 3.93 16.96
C SER A 92 18.94 4.02 17.31
N TRP A 93 18.09 3.17 16.72
CA TRP A 93 16.67 3.15 17.01
C TRP A 93 16.31 2.31 18.23
N ARG A 94 17.12 1.29 18.57
CA ARG A 94 16.84 0.37 19.68
C ARG A 94 16.59 1.09 21.00
N ALA A 95 17.49 1.99 21.38
CA ALA A 95 17.36 2.75 22.62
C ALA A 95 16.08 3.59 22.66
N GLN A 96 15.69 4.22 21.54
CA GLN A 96 14.49 5.01 21.44
C GLN A 96 13.21 4.16 21.45
N ILE A 97 13.23 2.97 20.85
CA ILE A 97 12.11 2.01 20.91
C ILE A 97 11.91 1.53 22.35
N VAL A 98 12.99 1.17 23.06
CA VAL A 98 12.92 0.80 24.49
C VAL A 98 12.42 1.98 25.35
N GLU A 99 12.85 3.21 25.06
CA GLU A 99 12.31 4.41 25.73
C GLU A 99 10.81 4.58 25.52
N ALA A 100 10.31 4.39 24.29
CA ALA A 100 8.89 4.42 23.98
C ALA A 100 8.11 3.32 24.74
N MET A 101 8.61 2.08 24.75
CA MET A 101 8.01 0.98 25.49
C MET A 101 7.90 1.29 27.00
N ARG A 102 8.99 1.80 27.60
CA ARG A 102 9.01 2.21 29.03
C ARG A 102 8.06 3.35 29.34
N ALA A 103 7.73 4.18 28.35
CA ALA A 103 6.73 5.21 28.46
C ALA A 103 5.28 4.69 28.22
N GLY A 104 5.10 3.38 28.01
CA GLY A 104 3.81 2.73 27.84
C GLY A 104 3.28 2.73 26.41
N LEU A 105 4.11 2.94 25.39
CA LEU A 105 3.69 2.90 24.00
C LEU A 105 3.77 1.47 23.45
N ASP A 106 2.70 1.01 22.81
CA ASP A 106 2.75 -0.14 21.92
C ASP A 106 3.63 0.15 20.71
N VAL A 107 4.25 -0.86 20.13
CA VAL A 107 5.15 -0.70 18.97
C VAL A 107 4.54 -1.38 17.75
N ILE A 108 4.42 -0.63 16.66
CA ILE A 108 4.02 -1.15 15.36
C ILE A 108 5.25 -1.20 14.44
N ASN A 109 5.57 -2.41 14.01
CA ASN A 109 6.73 -2.69 13.17
C ASN A 109 6.30 -3.16 11.78
N GLY A 110 6.74 -2.44 10.75
CA GLY A 110 6.57 -2.82 9.34
C GLY A 110 7.84 -3.31 8.65
N LEU A 111 8.92 -3.60 9.41
CA LEU A 111 10.18 -4.15 8.89
C LEU A 111 10.05 -5.66 8.62
N HIS A 112 11.02 -6.22 7.89
CA HIS A 112 11.14 -7.68 7.72
C HIS A 112 11.68 -8.39 8.98
N ALA A 113 12.46 -7.69 9.82
CA ALA A 113 12.86 -8.22 11.12
C ALA A 113 11.68 -8.15 12.10
N PHE A 114 11.28 -9.27 12.67
CA PHE A 114 10.22 -9.33 13.67
C PHE A 114 10.77 -8.90 15.05
N LEU A 115 10.32 -7.75 15.53
CA LEU A 115 10.78 -7.19 16.81
C LEU A 115 10.25 -7.98 18.00
N SER A 116 9.11 -8.65 17.85
CA SER A 116 8.57 -9.53 18.91
C SER A 116 9.45 -10.76 19.19
N GLU A 117 10.31 -11.14 18.24
CA GLU A 117 11.28 -12.25 18.36
C GLU A 117 12.66 -11.77 18.77
N ASP A 118 12.92 -10.46 18.75
CA ASP A 118 14.18 -9.90 19.26
C ASP A 118 14.25 -10.07 20.78
N PRO A 119 15.30 -10.73 21.32
CA PRO A 119 15.36 -11.04 22.76
C PRO A 119 15.32 -9.81 23.65
N GLU A 120 15.99 -8.72 23.26
CA GLU A 120 16.02 -7.46 24.02
C GLU A 120 14.69 -6.73 23.97
N LEU A 121 14.18 -6.48 22.74
CA LEU A 121 12.95 -5.72 22.54
C LEU A 121 11.72 -6.48 23.05
N GLY A 122 11.68 -7.79 22.81
CA GLY A 122 10.61 -8.63 23.35
C GLY A 122 10.62 -8.69 24.89
N ALA A 123 11.80 -8.68 25.53
CA ALA A 123 11.89 -8.59 26.99
C ALA A 123 11.43 -7.20 27.49
N ALA A 124 11.89 -6.13 26.85
CA ALA A 124 11.49 -4.76 27.21
C ALA A 124 9.97 -4.54 27.08
N ALA A 125 9.34 -5.07 26.02
CA ALA A 125 7.90 -4.99 25.85
C ALA A 125 7.13 -5.71 26.95
N ARG A 126 7.56 -6.93 27.32
CA ARG A 126 6.95 -7.69 28.44
C ARG A 126 7.11 -6.98 29.78
N GLU A 127 8.29 -6.42 30.06
CA GLU A 127 8.58 -5.67 31.29
C GLU A 127 7.70 -4.41 31.39
N ALA A 128 7.52 -3.70 30.26
CA ALA A 128 6.70 -2.50 30.20
C ALA A 128 5.19 -2.77 30.09
N GLY A 129 4.77 -4.02 29.85
CA GLY A 129 3.36 -4.39 29.66
C GLY A 129 2.75 -3.85 28.36
N VAL A 130 3.54 -3.65 27.31
CA VAL A 130 3.12 -3.16 26.00
C VAL A 130 3.21 -4.25 24.93
N GLU A 131 2.49 -4.05 23.82
CA GLU A 131 2.47 -5.00 22.71
C GLU A 131 3.41 -4.56 21.57
N ILE A 132 4.04 -5.55 20.90
CA ILE A 132 4.71 -5.37 19.61
C ILE A 132 3.83 -6.01 18.54
N TRP A 133 3.42 -5.22 17.57
CA TRP A 133 2.70 -5.71 16.40
C TRP A 133 3.62 -5.70 15.18
N ASP A 134 4.13 -6.88 14.81
CA ASP A 134 4.85 -7.09 13.55
C ASP A 134 3.83 -7.24 12.42
N VAL A 135 3.55 -6.15 11.71
CA VAL A 135 2.47 -6.07 10.70
C VAL A 135 2.70 -7.04 9.53
N ARG A 136 3.96 -7.31 9.20
CA ARG A 136 4.32 -8.23 8.13
C ARG A 136 4.18 -9.70 8.52
N ARG A 137 4.03 -10.02 9.81
CA ARG A 137 3.84 -11.41 10.22
C ARG A 137 2.60 -11.97 9.56
N ALA A 138 2.80 -12.72 8.48
CA ALA A 138 1.75 -13.42 7.80
C ALA A 138 1.17 -14.52 8.70
N PRO A 139 -0.15 -14.78 8.65
CA PRO A 139 -0.70 -15.97 9.28
C PRO A 139 -0.09 -17.21 8.62
N GLU A 140 0.10 -18.28 9.42
CA GLU A 140 0.43 -19.58 8.85
C GLU A 140 -0.74 -20.02 7.97
N THR A 141 -0.50 -20.05 6.67
CA THR A 141 -1.49 -20.52 5.70
C THR A 141 -0.87 -21.53 4.76
N HIS A 142 -1.63 -22.56 4.43
CA HIS A 142 -1.31 -23.54 3.40
C HIS A 142 -2.39 -23.54 2.30
N SER A 143 -3.14 -22.44 2.19
CA SER A 143 -4.17 -22.24 1.18
C SER A 143 -3.54 -22.14 -0.20
N VAL A 144 -3.96 -22.99 -1.11
CA VAL A 144 -3.62 -22.94 -2.54
C VAL A 144 -4.82 -22.31 -3.26
N ALA A 145 -4.58 -21.39 -4.20
CA ALA A 145 -5.66 -20.80 -4.97
C ALA A 145 -6.44 -21.87 -5.75
N ASP A 146 -7.77 -21.88 -5.61
CA ASP A 146 -8.64 -22.90 -6.18
C ASP A 146 -9.81 -22.32 -7.01
N THR A 147 -9.63 -21.11 -7.54
CA THR A 147 -10.57 -20.43 -8.43
C THR A 147 -11.85 -19.89 -7.79
N ARG A 148 -11.93 -19.77 -6.46
CA ARG A 148 -13.08 -19.18 -5.76
C ARG A 148 -13.31 -17.72 -6.18
N ALA A 149 -12.25 -16.94 -6.30
CA ALA A 149 -12.30 -15.54 -6.72
C ALA A 149 -12.83 -15.35 -8.15
N HIS A 150 -12.75 -16.36 -9.02
CA HIS A 150 -13.27 -16.29 -10.39
C HIS A 150 -14.80 -16.11 -10.45
N ARG A 151 -15.51 -16.56 -9.42
CA ARG A 151 -16.98 -16.61 -9.38
C ARG A 151 -17.62 -15.50 -8.58
N LEU A 152 -16.82 -14.55 -8.09
CA LEU A 152 -17.36 -13.47 -7.30
C LEU A 152 -18.33 -12.61 -8.09
N PRO A 153 -19.46 -12.19 -7.50
CA PRO A 153 -20.42 -11.32 -8.16
C PRO A 153 -19.87 -9.90 -8.37
N ALA A 154 -18.94 -9.46 -7.54
CA ALA A 154 -18.31 -8.15 -7.59
C ALA A 154 -17.31 -8.00 -8.73
N THR A 155 -16.97 -6.76 -9.06
CA THR A 155 -15.85 -6.44 -9.95
C THR A 155 -14.56 -6.34 -9.15
N VAL A 156 -13.62 -7.23 -9.42
CA VAL A 156 -12.29 -7.23 -8.82
C VAL A 156 -11.33 -6.40 -9.67
N VAL A 157 -10.76 -5.34 -9.10
CA VAL A 157 -9.81 -4.45 -9.76
C VAL A 157 -8.46 -4.53 -9.05
N LEU A 158 -7.42 -4.89 -9.78
CA LEU A 158 -6.05 -4.98 -9.27
C LEU A 158 -5.20 -3.80 -9.75
N ALA A 159 -4.50 -3.11 -8.84
CA ALA A 159 -3.44 -2.20 -9.23
C ALA A 159 -2.20 -2.99 -9.65
N VAL A 160 -1.76 -2.81 -10.88
CA VAL A 160 -0.49 -3.33 -11.39
C VAL A 160 0.48 -2.18 -11.65
N GLY A 161 1.75 -2.44 -11.89
CA GLY A 161 2.69 -1.32 -12.00
C GLY A 161 3.86 -1.56 -12.90
N SER A 162 4.46 -0.48 -13.40
CA SER A 162 5.71 -0.49 -14.15
C SER A 162 6.93 -0.79 -13.26
N ASP A 163 6.81 -0.58 -11.94
CA ASP A 163 7.87 -0.74 -10.95
C ASP A 163 7.27 -0.81 -9.53
N CYS A 164 8.11 -0.94 -8.51
CA CYS A 164 7.79 -0.67 -7.12
C CYS A 164 7.65 0.84 -6.84
N ASN A 165 6.89 1.22 -5.80
CA ASN A 165 6.71 2.62 -5.39
C ASN A 165 6.22 3.57 -6.50
N VAL A 166 5.29 3.12 -7.32
CA VAL A 166 4.67 3.92 -8.40
C VAL A 166 3.25 4.40 -8.06
N GLY A 167 2.76 4.14 -6.83
CA GLY A 167 1.47 4.65 -6.35
C GLY A 167 0.32 3.64 -6.32
N LYS A 168 0.56 2.32 -6.46
CA LYS A 168 -0.49 1.28 -6.50
C LYS A 168 -1.46 1.34 -5.31
N MET A 169 -0.95 1.42 -4.08
CA MET A 169 -1.76 1.54 -2.87
C MET A 169 -2.61 2.82 -2.88
N SER A 170 -1.96 3.97 -3.11
CA SER A 170 -2.65 5.27 -3.12
C SER A 170 -3.76 5.31 -4.18
N THR A 171 -3.50 4.78 -5.38
CA THR A 171 -4.51 4.69 -6.44
C THR A 171 -5.76 3.92 -5.98
N MET A 172 -5.59 2.77 -5.34
CA MET A 172 -6.74 1.98 -4.87
C MET A 172 -7.49 2.66 -3.71
N LEU A 173 -6.77 3.34 -2.80
CA LEU A 173 -7.39 4.10 -1.71
C LEU A 173 -8.17 5.33 -2.20
N GLU A 174 -7.63 6.06 -3.19
CA GLU A 174 -8.35 7.18 -3.81
C GLU A 174 -9.60 6.70 -4.56
N ILE A 175 -9.51 5.56 -5.28
CA ILE A 175 -10.68 4.95 -5.95
C ILE A 175 -11.70 4.47 -4.91
N ASP A 176 -11.28 3.82 -3.80
CA ASP A 176 -12.19 3.40 -2.72
C ASP A 176 -12.96 4.59 -2.14
N THR A 177 -12.23 5.68 -1.85
CA THR A 177 -12.83 6.91 -1.32
C THR A 177 -13.85 7.52 -2.30
N ALA A 178 -13.48 7.65 -3.57
CA ALA A 178 -14.35 8.23 -4.58
C ALA A 178 -15.58 7.34 -4.89
N ALA A 179 -15.39 6.01 -4.95
CA ALA A 179 -16.48 5.06 -5.15
C ALA A 179 -17.50 5.13 -4.01
N ARG A 180 -17.04 5.17 -2.77
CA ARG A 180 -17.92 5.35 -1.59
C ARG A 180 -18.64 6.70 -1.61
N ALA A 181 -17.97 7.78 -2.03
CA ALA A 181 -18.59 9.09 -2.17
C ALA A 181 -19.69 9.10 -3.24
N ARG A 182 -19.58 8.25 -4.27
CA ARG A 182 -20.64 8.00 -5.28
C ARG A 182 -21.72 7.01 -4.80
N GLY A 183 -21.71 6.59 -3.52
CA GLY A 183 -22.66 5.63 -2.97
C GLY A 183 -22.42 4.18 -3.40
N ARG A 184 -21.24 3.86 -3.96
CA ARG A 184 -20.89 2.49 -4.34
C ARG A 184 -20.36 1.74 -3.13
N ARG A 185 -20.63 0.45 -3.06
CA ARG A 185 -19.94 -0.44 -2.14
C ARG A 185 -18.56 -0.73 -2.71
N ALA A 186 -17.52 -0.38 -1.95
CA ALA A 186 -16.14 -0.65 -2.30
C ALA A 186 -15.39 -1.22 -1.09
N SER A 187 -14.49 -2.16 -1.34
CA SER A 187 -13.64 -2.79 -0.32
C SER A 187 -12.19 -2.76 -0.78
N PHE A 188 -11.36 -2.00 -0.07
CA PHE A 188 -9.92 -2.01 -0.28
C PHE A 188 -9.30 -3.27 0.33
N VAL A 189 -8.53 -4.01 -0.46
CA VAL A 189 -7.83 -5.24 -0.08
C VAL A 189 -6.35 -4.95 0.08
N PRO A 190 -5.86 -4.80 1.31
CA PRO A 190 -4.46 -4.51 1.58
C PRO A 190 -3.61 -5.78 1.49
N THR A 191 -2.47 -5.67 0.81
CA THR A 191 -1.53 -6.77 0.57
C THR A 191 -0.11 -6.47 1.05
N GLY A 192 0.12 -5.25 1.54
CA GLY A 192 1.39 -4.78 2.09
C GLY A 192 1.22 -4.05 3.42
N GLN A 193 2.28 -3.93 4.19
CA GLN A 193 2.26 -3.41 5.55
C GLN A 193 1.56 -2.04 5.70
N THR A 194 1.76 -1.12 4.77
CA THR A 194 1.15 0.20 4.86
C THR A 194 -0.36 0.14 4.64
N GLY A 195 -0.81 -0.62 3.64
CA GLY A 195 -2.24 -0.85 3.39
C GLY A 195 -2.92 -1.54 4.58
N ILE A 196 -2.25 -2.53 5.20
CA ILE A 196 -2.73 -3.23 6.40
C ILE A 196 -2.91 -2.26 7.58
N LEU A 197 -1.96 -1.36 7.80
CA LEU A 197 -2.05 -0.34 8.84
C LEU A 197 -3.25 0.59 8.62
N ILE A 198 -3.47 1.03 7.41
CA ILE A 198 -4.57 1.93 7.03
C ILE A 198 -5.93 1.23 7.15
N ALA A 199 -6.05 0.03 6.60
CA ALA A 199 -7.31 -0.72 6.57
C ALA A 199 -7.62 -1.43 7.89
N GLY A 200 -6.60 -1.74 8.68
CA GLY A 200 -6.71 -2.48 9.94
C GLY A 200 -6.91 -3.99 9.76
N TRP A 201 -6.74 -4.53 8.56
CA TRP A 201 -6.80 -5.96 8.21
C TRP A 201 -5.94 -6.24 7.00
N GLY A 202 -5.70 -7.49 6.64
CA GLY A 202 -4.95 -7.88 5.46
C GLY A 202 -3.80 -8.82 5.76
N VAL A 203 -3.03 -9.17 4.74
CA VAL A 203 -1.86 -10.04 4.82
C VAL A 203 -0.73 -9.44 4.00
N ALA A 204 0.46 -9.36 4.58
CA ALA A 204 1.67 -8.97 3.87
C ALA A 204 2.10 -10.16 2.97
N LEU A 205 1.74 -10.11 1.69
CA LEU A 205 1.95 -11.22 0.77
C LEU A 205 3.42 -11.50 0.46
N ASP A 206 4.28 -10.52 0.67
CA ASP A 206 5.74 -10.67 0.56
C ASP A 206 6.39 -11.49 1.69
N GLU A 207 5.64 -11.81 2.74
CA GLU A 207 6.05 -12.69 3.84
C GLU A 207 5.37 -14.08 3.79
N VAL A 208 4.48 -14.31 2.83
CA VAL A 208 3.85 -15.61 2.62
C VAL A 208 4.79 -16.51 1.83
N ILE A 209 4.88 -17.78 2.20
CA ILE A 209 5.62 -18.79 1.43
C ILE A 209 5.10 -18.79 0.00
N SER A 210 6.00 -18.79 -0.98
CA SER A 210 5.69 -18.60 -2.41
C SER A 210 4.56 -19.53 -2.91
N ASP A 211 4.56 -20.78 -2.50
CA ASP A 211 3.57 -21.78 -2.91
C ASP A 211 2.14 -21.43 -2.47
N PHE A 212 2.00 -20.63 -1.42
CA PHE A 212 0.72 -20.24 -0.83
C PHE A 212 0.34 -18.78 -1.09
N ALA A 213 1.22 -17.99 -1.73
CA ALA A 213 0.99 -16.55 -1.92
C ALA A 213 -0.25 -16.26 -2.78
N ALA A 214 -0.50 -17.06 -3.82
CA ALA A 214 -1.72 -16.92 -4.63
C ALA A 214 -2.98 -17.32 -3.84
N GLY A 215 -2.90 -18.38 -3.01
CA GLY A 215 -3.99 -18.79 -2.13
C GLY A 215 -4.33 -17.71 -1.08
N ALA A 216 -3.31 -17.12 -0.46
CA ALA A 216 -3.50 -16.01 0.48
C ALA A 216 -4.12 -14.78 -0.20
N ALA A 217 -3.75 -14.47 -1.44
CA ALA A 217 -4.38 -13.40 -2.22
C ALA A 217 -5.85 -13.71 -2.52
N GLU A 218 -6.18 -14.96 -2.86
CA GLU A 218 -7.57 -15.41 -3.05
C GLU A 218 -8.37 -15.28 -1.76
N ASP A 219 -7.82 -15.74 -0.62
CA ASP A 219 -8.49 -15.64 0.69
C ASP A 219 -8.80 -14.19 1.06
N LEU A 220 -7.88 -13.25 0.81
CA LEU A 220 -8.11 -11.82 1.03
C LEU A 220 -9.27 -11.27 0.19
N VAL A 221 -9.31 -11.62 -1.08
CA VAL A 221 -10.39 -11.18 -1.99
C VAL A 221 -11.72 -11.81 -1.59
N MET A 222 -11.73 -13.09 -1.19
CA MET A 222 -12.93 -13.76 -0.66
C MET A 222 -13.42 -13.11 0.64
N GLU A 223 -12.52 -12.71 1.53
CA GLU A 223 -12.89 -11.99 2.76
C GLU A 223 -13.53 -10.63 2.44
N ALA A 224 -12.94 -9.87 1.51
CA ALA A 224 -13.48 -8.57 1.07
C ALA A 224 -14.84 -8.72 0.36
N ALA A 225 -15.09 -9.87 -0.25
CA ALA A 225 -16.30 -10.14 -1.02
C ALA A 225 -17.50 -10.61 -0.17
N LYS A 226 -17.35 -10.82 1.14
CA LYS A 226 -18.43 -11.36 1.98
C LYS A 226 -19.75 -10.63 1.89
N GLU A 227 -19.70 -9.32 1.67
CA GLU A 227 -20.89 -8.48 1.56
C GLU A 227 -21.20 -8.07 0.11
N ALA A 228 -20.41 -8.51 -0.85
CA ALA A 228 -20.59 -8.17 -2.24
C ALA A 228 -21.73 -8.96 -2.87
N SER A 229 -22.61 -8.30 -3.63
CA SER A 229 -23.82 -8.89 -4.17
C SER A 229 -24.01 -8.65 -5.67
N SER A 230 -23.22 -7.78 -6.29
CA SER A 230 -23.40 -7.38 -7.68
C SER A 230 -22.08 -6.98 -8.34
N ALA A 231 -22.06 -6.93 -9.68
CA ALA A 231 -20.93 -6.40 -10.45
C ALA A 231 -20.67 -4.91 -10.18
N GLY A 232 -21.63 -4.21 -9.60
CA GLY A 232 -21.46 -2.82 -9.17
C GLY A 232 -20.69 -2.66 -7.87
N ASP A 233 -20.53 -3.72 -7.09
CA ASP A 233 -19.69 -3.72 -5.88
C ASP A 233 -18.24 -3.91 -6.29
N LEU A 234 -17.33 -3.14 -5.70
CA LEU A 234 -15.92 -3.09 -6.10
C LEU A 234 -15.02 -3.75 -5.05
N ILE A 235 -14.10 -4.61 -5.50
CA ILE A 235 -13.03 -5.17 -4.69
C ILE A 235 -11.72 -4.61 -5.25
N LEU A 236 -11.08 -3.71 -4.51
CA LEU A 236 -9.94 -2.91 -4.94
C LEU A 236 -8.65 -3.46 -4.32
N VAL A 237 -7.91 -4.25 -5.09
CA VAL A 237 -6.74 -4.98 -4.60
C VAL A 237 -5.47 -4.13 -4.73
N GLU A 238 -4.78 -3.93 -3.60
CA GLU A 238 -3.45 -3.32 -3.58
C GLU A 238 -2.45 -4.18 -4.34
N GLY A 239 -1.79 -3.64 -5.36
CA GLY A 239 -0.76 -4.35 -6.10
C GLY A 239 0.62 -4.28 -5.44
N GLN A 240 1.39 -5.35 -5.59
CA GLN A 240 2.78 -5.46 -5.16
C GLN A 240 3.70 -5.72 -6.35
N GLY A 241 4.96 -5.26 -6.25
CA GLY A 241 5.97 -5.52 -7.27
C GLY A 241 5.64 -4.97 -8.68
N SER A 242 6.15 -5.64 -9.67
CA SER A 242 5.89 -5.43 -11.11
C SER A 242 6.38 -6.66 -11.88
N LEU A 243 5.70 -7.05 -12.97
CA LEU A 243 6.12 -8.18 -13.82
C LEU A 243 7.51 -7.99 -14.43
N VAL A 244 7.94 -6.74 -14.65
CA VAL A 244 9.25 -6.40 -15.23
C VAL A 244 10.32 -6.13 -14.16
N HIS A 245 10.00 -6.27 -12.88
CA HIS A 245 10.97 -6.09 -11.80
C HIS A 245 11.71 -7.41 -11.51
N PRO A 246 13.06 -7.47 -11.57
CA PRO A 246 13.81 -8.72 -11.46
C PRO A 246 13.64 -9.43 -10.11
N GLY A 247 13.41 -8.69 -9.03
CA GLY A 247 13.29 -9.26 -7.69
C GLY A 247 11.85 -9.43 -7.19
N TYR A 248 10.86 -8.77 -7.81
CA TYR A 248 9.50 -8.71 -7.26
C TYR A 248 8.40 -9.07 -8.27
N SER A 249 8.75 -9.72 -9.39
CA SER A 249 7.77 -10.23 -10.36
C SER A 249 6.93 -11.38 -9.82
N GLY A 250 7.50 -12.22 -8.97
CA GLY A 250 6.82 -13.38 -8.38
C GLY A 250 5.58 -13.00 -7.55
N VAL A 251 5.70 -12.01 -6.65
CA VAL A 251 4.56 -11.54 -5.85
C VAL A 251 3.47 -10.90 -6.71
N THR A 252 3.86 -10.20 -7.79
CA THR A 252 2.90 -9.65 -8.75
C THR A 252 2.10 -10.75 -9.42
N LEU A 253 2.77 -11.83 -9.85
CA LEU A 253 2.13 -12.97 -10.50
C LEU A 253 1.18 -13.71 -9.54
N SER A 254 1.61 -13.92 -8.30
CA SER A 254 0.76 -14.52 -7.25
C SER A 254 -0.51 -13.70 -7.00
N LEU A 255 -0.39 -12.36 -6.96
CA LEU A 255 -1.53 -11.46 -6.86
C LEU A 255 -2.47 -11.56 -8.05
N MET A 256 -1.93 -11.54 -9.27
CA MET A 256 -2.74 -11.62 -10.50
C MET A 256 -3.55 -12.92 -10.56
N HIS A 257 -2.94 -14.04 -10.23
CA HIS A 257 -3.61 -15.35 -10.30
C HIS A 257 -4.53 -15.58 -9.10
N GLY A 258 -4.11 -15.22 -7.89
CA GLY A 258 -4.91 -15.43 -6.69
C GLY A 258 -6.10 -14.49 -6.57
N SER A 259 -5.92 -13.20 -6.82
CA SER A 259 -7.03 -12.24 -6.77
C SER A 259 -7.98 -12.38 -7.96
N ALA A 260 -7.56 -13.03 -9.04
CA ALA A 260 -8.33 -13.27 -10.26
C ALA A 260 -9.09 -12.00 -10.72
N PRO A 261 -8.38 -10.88 -11.02
CA PRO A 261 -9.03 -9.63 -11.32
C PRO A 261 -9.88 -9.71 -12.59
N ASP A 262 -10.89 -8.87 -12.66
CA ASP A 262 -11.67 -8.61 -13.88
C ASP A 262 -11.02 -7.48 -14.68
N ALA A 263 -10.50 -6.48 -13.96
CA ALA A 263 -9.86 -5.32 -14.52
C ALA A 263 -8.57 -4.96 -13.76
N MET A 264 -7.68 -4.26 -14.42
CA MET A 264 -6.43 -3.77 -13.85
C MET A 264 -6.25 -2.27 -14.10
N ILE A 265 -5.61 -1.57 -13.16
CA ILE A 265 -5.14 -0.20 -13.33
C ILE A 265 -3.61 -0.22 -13.35
N LEU A 266 -3.01 0.25 -14.44
CA LEU A 266 -1.56 0.33 -14.58
C LEU A 266 -1.02 1.59 -13.90
N CYS A 267 -0.23 1.42 -12.85
CA CYS A 267 0.42 2.51 -12.14
C CYS A 267 1.85 2.74 -12.66
N HIS A 268 2.21 4.01 -12.89
CA HIS A 268 3.54 4.41 -13.35
C HIS A 268 3.97 5.74 -12.73
N GLN A 269 5.24 5.88 -12.39
CA GLN A 269 5.80 7.18 -12.02
C GLN A 269 6.28 7.91 -13.27
N ALA A 270 5.65 9.03 -13.59
CA ALA A 270 6.00 9.83 -14.76
C ALA A 270 7.48 10.23 -14.76
N GLY A 271 8.12 10.10 -15.92
CA GLY A 271 9.56 10.37 -16.07
C GLY A 271 10.50 9.26 -15.60
N ARG A 272 10.00 8.18 -14.99
CA ARG A 272 10.83 7.02 -14.64
C ARG A 272 11.01 6.13 -15.85
N THR A 273 12.25 5.99 -16.33
CA THR A 273 12.61 5.22 -17.52
C THR A 273 13.30 3.89 -17.22
N ALA A 274 13.77 3.70 -15.99
CA ALA A 274 14.41 2.46 -15.54
C ALA A 274 13.86 1.98 -14.20
N ILE A 275 13.92 0.68 -13.97
CA ILE A 275 13.55 0.06 -12.70
C ILE A 275 14.40 0.66 -11.57
N ARG A 276 13.74 1.08 -10.50
CA ARG A 276 14.38 1.75 -9.36
C ARG A 276 15.56 0.90 -8.83
N ARG A 277 16.74 1.52 -8.75
CA ARG A 277 18.00 0.89 -8.30
C ARG A 277 18.60 -0.12 -9.28
N TYR A 278 18.07 -0.21 -10.50
CA TYR A 278 18.59 -1.06 -11.57
C TYR A 278 18.84 -0.23 -12.84
N THR A 279 19.64 -0.77 -13.74
CA THR A 279 19.85 -0.20 -15.09
C THR A 279 18.88 -0.77 -16.12
N LEU A 280 17.94 -1.61 -15.69
CA LEU A 280 16.96 -2.24 -16.57
C LEU A 280 15.91 -1.20 -17.01
N PRO A 281 15.69 -1.02 -18.31
CA PRO A 281 14.70 -0.07 -18.81
C PRO A 281 13.27 -0.55 -18.46
N ILE A 282 12.39 0.39 -18.19
CA ILE A 282 10.95 0.15 -18.13
C ILE A 282 10.43 0.13 -19.57
N PRO A 283 9.71 -0.92 -20.00
CA PRO A 283 9.07 -0.93 -21.31
C PRO A 283 8.04 0.21 -21.48
N PRO A 284 7.72 0.62 -22.72
CA PRO A 284 6.62 1.53 -22.99
C PRO A 284 5.32 1.09 -22.31
N LEU A 285 4.48 2.06 -21.88
CA LEU A 285 3.24 1.75 -21.16
C LEU A 285 2.30 0.85 -21.98
N LYS A 286 2.25 1.05 -23.30
CA LYS A 286 1.47 0.20 -24.20
C LYS A 286 1.92 -1.26 -24.17
N GLU A 287 3.21 -1.51 -24.12
CA GLU A 287 3.77 -2.87 -24.02
C GLU A 287 3.49 -3.49 -22.63
N LEU A 288 3.57 -2.70 -21.57
CA LEU A 288 3.18 -3.15 -20.23
C LEU A 288 1.70 -3.53 -20.16
N VAL A 289 0.80 -2.75 -20.75
CA VAL A 289 -0.62 -3.09 -20.89
C VAL A 289 -0.79 -4.47 -21.53
N GLN A 290 -0.14 -4.68 -22.66
CA GLN A 290 -0.21 -5.95 -23.38
C GLN A 290 0.36 -7.12 -22.57
N LEU A 291 1.48 -6.91 -21.88
CA LEU A 291 2.11 -7.93 -21.03
C LEU A 291 1.19 -8.34 -19.87
N TYR A 292 0.61 -7.39 -19.16
CA TYR A 292 -0.29 -7.66 -18.04
C TYR A 292 -1.56 -8.40 -18.52
N GLU A 293 -2.15 -7.99 -19.62
CA GLU A 293 -3.29 -8.68 -20.22
C GLU A 293 -2.93 -10.08 -20.70
N TYR A 294 -1.77 -10.26 -21.34
CA TYR A 294 -1.32 -11.55 -21.84
C TYR A 294 -1.12 -12.58 -20.73
N ILE A 295 -0.50 -12.18 -19.62
CA ILE A 295 -0.22 -13.08 -18.49
C ILE A 295 -1.50 -13.55 -17.78
N THR A 296 -2.57 -12.79 -17.82
CA THR A 296 -3.86 -13.21 -17.21
C THR A 296 -4.63 -14.21 -18.07
N GLN A 297 -4.38 -14.27 -19.38
CA GLN A 297 -5.15 -15.11 -20.31
C GLN A 297 -5.28 -16.58 -19.92
N PRO A 298 -4.21 -17.27 -19.45
CA PRO A 298 -4.31 -18.71 -19.16
C PRO A 298 -5.15 -19.05 -17.92
N VAL A 299 -5.29 -18.10 -16.97
CA VAL A 299 -5.95 -18.34 -15.68
C VAL A 299 -7.33 -17.69 -15.66
N LYS A 300 -7.38 -16.36 -15.76
CA LYS A 300 -8.62 -15.59 -15.91
C LYS A 300 -8.31 -14.34 -16.71
N PRO A 301 -8.80 -14.22 -17.94
CA PRO A 301 -8.58 -13.03 -18.75
C PRO A 301 -9.03 -11.75 -18.04
N ALA A 302 -8.13 -10.77 -17.95
CA ALA A 302 -8.41 -9.46 -17.37
C ALA A 302 -7.93 -8.35 -18.32
N LYS A 303 -8.49 -7.15 -18.19
CA LYS A 303 -8.16 -5.99 -19.02
C LYS A 303 -7.51 -4.88 -18.19
N VAL A 304 -6.50 -4.23 -18.74
CA VAL A 304 -6.05 -2.94 -18.24
C VAL A 304 -7.01 -1.88 -18.77
N ILE A 305 -7.68 -1.15 -17.88
CA ILE A 305 -8.77 -0.22 -18.23
C ILE A 305 -8.44 1.24 -17.93
N GLY A 306 -7.27 1.51 -17.36
CA GLY A 306 -6.83 2.86 -17.06
C GLY A 306 -5.38 2.90 -16.59
N VAL A 307 -4.81 4.10 -16.63
CA VAL A 307 -3.42 4.38 -16.20
C VAL A 307 -3.43 5.40 -15.08
N ALA A 308 -2.83 5.03 -13.95
CA ALA A 308 -2.61 5.93 -12.82
C ALA A 308 -1.15 6.42 -12.82
N LEU A 309 -0.95 7.72 -12.98
CA LEU A 309 0.38 8.32 -12.94
C LEU A 309 0.69 8.91 -11.56
N ASN A 310 1.92 8.76 -11.15
CA ASN A 310 2.49 9.54 -10.07
C ASN A 310 3.34 10.65 -10.69
N THR A 311 2.87 11.89 -10.65
CA THR A 311 3.55 13.08 -11.18
C THR A 311 4.20 13.91 -10.09
N PHE A 312 4.42 13.32 -8.90
CA PHE A 312 5.02 14.01 -7.77
C PHE A 312 6.35 14.68 -8.15
N GLY A 313 6.51 15.95 -7.75
CA GLY A 313 7.71 16.74 -8.03
C GLY A 313 7.76 17.37 -9.43
N MET A 314 6.80 17.07 -10.30
CA MET A 314 6.71 17.70 -11.63
C MET A 314 6.00 19.07 -11.55
N ALA A 315 6.41 20.01 -12.40
CA ALA A 315 5.65 21.25 -12.63
C ALA A 315 4.24 20.90 -13.18
N GLU A 316 3.30 21.83 -13.04
CA GLU A 316 1.89 21.59 -13.40
C GLU A 316 1.74 21.22 -14.88
N ASP A 317 2.35 21.97 -15.78
CA ASP A 317 2.26 21.75 -17.22
C ASP A 317 2.91 20.43 -17.64
N ASP A 318 4.06 20.07 -17.03
CA ASP A 318 4.73 18.81 -17.28
C ASP A 318 3.91 17.61 -16.81
N ALA A 319 3.24 17.76 -15.66
CA ALA A 319 2.37 16.71 -15.10
C ALA A 319 1.15 16.48 -15.99
N ARG A 320 0.48 17.55 -16.46
CA ARG A 320 -0.64 17.45 -17.41
C ARG A 320 -0.20 16.84 -18.74
N ALA A 321 0.93 17.28 -19.27
CA ALA A 321 1.50 16.72 -20.49
C ALA A 321 1.85 15.23 -20.34
N ALA A 322 2.30 14.80 -19.15
CA ALA A 322 2.56 13.38 -18.86
C ALA A 322 1.27 12.54 -18.89
N VAL A 323 0.19 13.05 -18.30
CA VAL A 323 -1.13 12.40 -18.33
C VAL A 323 -1.65 12.28 -19.75
N GLU A 324 -1.54 13.35 -20.54
CA GLU A 324 -1.96 13.34 -21.94
C GLU A 324 -1.15 12.34 -22.77
N ARG A 325 0.18 12.32 -22.64
CA ARG A 325 1.04 11.34 -23.31
C ARG A 325 0.67 9.89 -22.96
N ALA A 326 0.41 9.59 -21.69
CA ALA A 326 0.01 8.26 -21.27
C ALA A 326 -1.34 7.84 -21.90
N THR A 327 -2.30 8.78 -21.98
CA THR A 327 -3.57 8.54 -22.66
C THR A 327 -3.36 8.28 -24.16
N GLN A 328 -2.54 9.09 -24.84
CA GLN A 328 -2.25 8.92 -26.26
C GLN A 328 -1.51 7.61 -26.56
N GLU A 329 -0.53 7.25 -25.74
CA GLU A 329 0.28 6.04 -25.90
C GLU A 329 -0.53 4.75 -25.72
N THR A 330 -1.40 4.73 -24.71
CA THR A 330 -2.14 3.51 -24.33
C THR A 330 -3.53 3.43 -24.94
N GLY A 331 -4.11 4.56 -25.31
CA GLY A 331 -5.52 4.66 -25.69
C GLY A 331 -6.49 4.52 -24.52
N LEU A 332 -5.97 4.52 -23.28
CA LEU A 332 -6.75 4.35 -22.04
C LEU A 332 -6.87 5.69 -21.29
N PRO A 333 -7.92 5.89 -20.49
CA PRO A 333 -7.99 7.05 -19.61
C PRO A 333 -6.82 7.04 -18.61
N ALA A 334 -6.15 8.19 -18.50
CA ALA A 334 -5.05 8.38 -17.56
C ALA A 334 -5.31 9.57 -16.63
N THR A 335 -4.79 9.50 -15.39
CA THR A 335 -4.82 10.61 -14.42
C THR A 335 -3.72 10.42 -13.38
N ASP A 336 -3.39 11.49 -12.65
CA ASP A 336 -2.71 11.38 -11.35
C ASP A 336 -3.78 11.35 -10.24
N PRO A 337 -3.97 10.20 -9.58
CA PRO A 337 -5.03 10.02 -8.58
C PRO A 337 -4.97 11.01 -7.42
N VAL A 338 -3.77 11.40 -7.00
CA VAL A 338 -3.55 12.28 -5.86
C VAL A 338 -3.65 13.76 -6.25
N ARG A 339 -3.23 14.11 -7.48
CA ARG A 339 -3.14 15.49 -7.92
C ARG A 339 -4.40 15.98 -8.64
N TYR A 340 -5.02 15.10 -9.44
CA TYR A 340 -6.15 15.45 -10.30
C TYR A 340 -7.42 14.66 -10.00
N GLY A 341 -7.38 13.75 -9.01
CA GLY A 341 -8.50 12.86 -8.69
C GLY A 341 -8.56 11.61 -9.56
N VAL A 342 -9.55 10.78 -9.29
CA VAL A 342 -9.69 9.43 -9.86
C VAL A 342 -10.92 9.28 -10.76
N GLU A 343 -11.64 10.35 -11.04
CA GLU A 343 -12.93 10.31 -11.74
C GLU A 343 -12.84 9.55 -13.05
N ALA A 344 -11.79 9.80 -13.85
CA ALA A 344 -11.59 9.13 -15.14
C ALA A 344 -11.38 7.61 -15.00
N LEU A 345 -10.68 7.18 -13.95
CA LEU A 345 -10.45 5.76 -13.64
C LEU A 345 -11.73 5.11 -13.09
N LEU A 346 -12.43 5.78 -12.19
CA LEU A 346 -13.67 5.27 -11.62
C LEU A 346 -14.76 5.14 -12.70
N ASP A 347 -14.88 6.10 -13.59
CA ASP A 347 -15.79 6.02 -14.74
C ASP A 347 -15.43 4.86 -15.69
N ALA A 348 -14.13 4.56 -15.86
CA ALA A 348 -13.68 3.41 -16.64
C ALA A 348 -14.07 2.09 -15.96
N ILE A 349 -13.89 1.99 -14.63
CA ILE A 349 -14.30 0.83 -13.83
C ILE A 349 -15.82 0.63 -13.92
N GLU A 350 -16.61 1.69 -13.77
CA GLU A 350 -18.07 1.63 -13.82
C GLU A 350 -18.58 1.18 -15.21
N ARG A 351 -18.02 1.76 -16.28
CA ARG A 351 -18.34 1.31 -17.65
C ARG A 351 -17.99 -0.16 -17.86
N PHE A 352 -16.79 -0.58 -17.41
CA PHE A 352 -16.36 -1.97 -17.51
C PHE A 352 -17.31 -2.91 -16.76
N SER A 353 -17.67 -2.59 -15.52
CA SER A 353 -18.58 -3.38 -14.69
C SER A 353 -19.94 -3.59 -15.33
N THR A 354 -20.49 -2.60 -16.06
CA THR A 354 -21.76 -2.71 -16.74
C THR A 354 -21.71 -3.60 -17.99
N THR A 355 -20.55 -3.78 -18.59
CA THR A 355 -20.36 -4.64 -19.78
C THR A 355 -20.06 -6.09 -19.43
N MET A 356 -19.78 -6.38 -18.15
CA MET A 356 -19.52 -7.74 -17.73
C MET A 356 -20.77 -8.61 -17.84
N PRO A 357 -20.66 -9.84 -18.36
CA PRO A 357 -21.77 -10.78 -18.29
C PRO A 357 -22.11 -11.02 -16.81
N THR A 358 -23.42 -11.12 -16.52
CA THR A 358 -23.87 -11.43 -15.16
C THR A 358 -23.17 -12.71 -14.70
N LYS A 359 -22.28 -12.60 -13.71
CA LYS A 359 -21.63 -13.73 -13.07
C LYS A 359 -22.70 -14.42 -12.20
N GLY A 360 -23.61 -15.13 -12.84
CA GLY A 360 -24.77 -15.74 -12.22
C GLY A 360 -24.66 -17.25 -12.25
N GLY A 361 -24.71 -17.82 -11.06
CA GLY A 361 -25.21 -19.13 -10.69
C GLY A 361 -25.06 -20.28 -11.71
N ALA A 362 -24.05 -21.11 -11.50
CA ALA A 362 -24.14 -22.53 -11.76
C ALA A 362 -23.96 -23.26 -10.43
#